data_604bd08f9ff30ae9db83b169f4e408a5
#
_entry.id   604bd08f9ff30ae9db83b169f4e408a5
#
_cell.length_a   1.000
_cell.length_b   1.000
_cell.length_c   1.000
_cell.angle_alpha   90.00
_cell.angle_beta   90.00
_cell.angle_gamma   90.00
#
_symmetry.space_group_name_H-M   'P 1'
#
loop_
_entity.id
_entity.type
_entity.pdbx_description
1 polymer ?
#
loop_
_entity_poly.entity_id
_entity_poly.type
_entity_poly.pdbx_seq_one_letter_code
_entity_poly.pdbx_strand_id
1 'polypeptide(L)'
;MLIKYRAEKVIIGSMAFENNRINKGFLEKLKKEIGRGKIIIAIDSKKGRIVTKGWRENTGIRTERAINELEHYCSEFLFTSVEKEGLMKGTDLNMLKKLKKLTKNKINAAGGISSLEEIKQLEKLGVNSVLGMALYTGKLKIKDLRKIAKF
;
A
#
# COMPACT_ATOMS: atom_id res chain seq x y z
N MET A 1 12.93 -15.55 -11.86
CA MET A 1 11.79 -15.33 -10.95
C MET A 1 12.32 -14.89 -9.59
N LEU A 2 11.86 -13.75 -9.06
CA LEU A 2 12.44 -13.09 -7.87
C LEU A 2 12.50 -13.97 -6.61
N ILE A 3 11.54 -14.87 -6.43
CA ILE A 3 11.51 -15.79 -5.26
C ILE A 3 12.69 -16.77 -5.25
N LYS A 4 13.23 -17.15 -6.41
CA LYS A 4 14.47 -17.95 -6.49
C LYS A 4 15.69 -17.22 -5.90
N TYR A 5 15.64 -15.90 -5.84
CA TYR A 5 16.69 -15.05 -5.27
C TYR A 5 16.41 -14.66 -3.82
N ARG A 6 15.64 -15.49 -3.08
CA ARG A 6 15.30 -15.31 -1.66
C ARG A 6 14.47 -14.06 -1.34
N ALA A 7 13.72 -13.51 -2.30
CA ALA A 7 12.72 -12.51 -1.97
C ALA A 7 11.62 -13.16 -1.11
N GLU A 8 11.35 -12.60 0.05
CA GLU A 8 10.28 -13.11 0.94
C GLU A 8 8.91 -12.79 0.37
N LYS A 9 8.74 -11.61 -0.22
CA LYS A 9 7.48 -11.14 -0.80
C LYS A 9 7.73 -10.39 -2.10
N VAL A 10 6.70 -10.32 -2.92
CA VAL A 10 6.68 -9.51 -4.15
C VAL A 10 5.56 -8.49 -4.09
N ILE A 11 5.85 -7.28 -4.57
CA ILE A 11 4.85 -6.21 -4.69
C ILE A 11 4.37 -6.16 -6.13
N ILE A 12 3.06 -6.28 -6.32
CA ILE A 12 2.41 -6.23 -7.62
C ILE A 12 1.63 -4.92 -7.73
N GLY A 13 2.00 -4.07 -8.67
CA GLY A 13 1.31 -2.82 -8.98
C GLY A 13 0.38 -2.97 -10.19
N SER A 14 0.67 -2.26 -11.28
CA SER A 14 -0.19 -2.17 -12.48
C SER A 14 -0.59 -3.51 -13.08
N MET A 15 0.22 -4.57 -12.92
CA MET A 15 -0.13 -5.92 -13.41
C MET A 15 -1.36 -6.54 -12.74
N ALA A 16 -1.74 -6.06 -11.55
CA ALA A 16 -2.98 -6.48 -10.89
C ALA A 16 -4.24 -5.92 -11.59
N PHE A 17 -4.05 -5.01 -12.54
CA PHE A 17 -5.11 -4.33 -13.27
C PHE A 17 -4.85 -4.39 -14.77
N GLU A 18 -5.89 -4.66 -15.54
CA GLU A 18 -5.84 -4.75 -17.00
C GLU A 18 -7.16 -4.27 -17.58
N ASN A 19 -7.12 -3.44 -18.64
CA ASN A 19 -8.31 -2.93 -19.31
C ASN A 19 -9.36 -2.35 -18.32
N ASN A 20 -8.90 -1.55 -17.36
CA ASN A 20 -9.72 -0.95 -16.30
C ASN A 20 -10.49 -1.98 -15.43
N ARG A 21 -9.95 -3.19 -15.31
CA ARG A 21 -10.50 -4.27 -14.49
C ARG A 21 -9.40 -4.93 -13.66
N ILE A 22 -9.77 -5.67 -12.63
CA ILE A 22 -8.83 -6.50 -11.88
C ILE A 22 -8.45 -7.70 -12.75
N ASN A 23 -7.15 -7.92 -12.92
CA ASN A 23 -6.59 -9.04 -13.70
C ASN A 23 -6.60 -10.32 -12.87
N LYS A 24 -7.81 -10.89 -12.69
CA LYS A 24 -8.02 -12.10 -11.89
C LYS A 24 -7.21 -13.29 -12.42
N GLY A 25 -7.10 -13.42 -13.75
CA GLY A 25 -6.36 -14.53 -14.36
C GLY A 25 -4.88 -14.52 -14.00
N PHE A 26 -4.24 -13.34 -14.06
CA PHE A 26 -2.85 -13.18 -13.63
C PHE A 26 -2.68 -13.45 -12.12
N LEU A 27 -3.58 -12.89 -11.30
CA LEU A 27 -3.50 -13.02 -9.85
C LEU A 27 -3.70 -14.46 -9.36
N GLU A 28 -4.61 -15.23 -9.98
CA GLU A 28 -4.78 -16.66 -9.68
C GLU A 28 -3.53 -17.48 -10.03
N LYS A 29 -2.94 -17.24 -11.21
CA LYS A 29 -1.69 -17.89 -11.62
C LYS A 29 -0.57 -17.59 -10.61
N LEU A 30 -0.40 -16.31 -10.27
CA LEU A 30 0.63 -15.87 -9.33
C LEU A 30 0.42 -16.51 -7.95
N LYS A 31 -0.82 -16.50 -7.45
CA LYS A 31 -1.18 -17.11 -6.16
C LYS A 31 -0.87 -18.62 -6.12
N LYS A 32 -1.14 -19.34 -7.22
CA LYS A 32 -0.77 -20.77 -7.33
C LYS A 32 0.74 -20.99 -7.33
N GLU A 33 1.50 -20.10 -7.99
CA GLU A 33 2.97 -20.26 -8.10
C GLU A 33 3.75 -19.98 -6.82
N ILE A 34 3.39 -18.91 -6.11
CA ILE A 34 4.21 -18.44 -4.99
C ILE A 34 3.46 -18.43 -3.65
N GLY A 35 2.18 -18.65 -3.66
CA GLY A 35 1.32 -18.59 -2.47
C GLY A 35 0.87 -17.17 -2.12
N ARG A 36 -0.36 -17.05 -1.64
CA ARG A 36 -0.99 -15.78 -1.21
C ARG A 36 -0.13 -14.99 -0.20
N GLY A 37 0.52 -15.70 0.73
CA GLY A 37 1.33 -15.13 1.81
C GLY A 37 2.50 -14.28 1.33
N LYS A 38 2.98 -14.52 0.10
CA LYS A 38 4.12 -13.82 -0.50
C LYS A 38 3.74 -12.66 -1.41
N ILE A 39 2.44 -12.36 -1.55
CA ILE A 39 1.95 -11.33 -2.46
C ILE A 39 1.54 -10.10 -1.65
N ILE A 40 2.04 -8.94 -2.06
CA ILE A 40 1.60 -7.61 -1.67
C ILE A 40 1.01 -6.96 -2.91
N ILE A 41 -0.20 -6.40 -2.84
CA ILE A 41 -0.77 -5.65 -3.96
C ILE A 41 -0.67 -4.15 -3.66
N ALA A 42 -0.03 -3.41 -4.58
CA ALA A 42 0.04 -1.96 -4.52
C ALA A 42 -1.29 -1.35 -4.97
N ILE A 43 -1.81 -0.46 -4.15
CA ILE A 43 -3.08 0.25 -4.31
C ILE A 43 -2.76 1.75 -4.35
N ASP A 44 -2.42 2.25 -5.52
CA ASP A 44 -2.20 3.67 -5.74
C ASP A 44 -3.54 4.35 -5.97
N SER A 45 -3.95 5.19 -5.01
CA SER A 45 -5.26 5.85 -5.01
C SER A 45 -5.13 7.34 -5.26
N LYS A 46 -5.90 7.84 -6.22
CA LYS A 46 -6.07 9.27 -6.50
C LYS A 46 -7.54 9.60 -6.52
N LYS A 47 -7.98 10.52 -5.66
CA LYS A 47 -9.41 10.88 -5.49
C LYS A 47 -10.31 9.65 -5.27
N GLY A 48 -9.83 8.69 -4.45
CA GLY A 48 -10.56 7.45 -4.12
C GLY A 48 -10.70 6.46 -5.28
N ARG A 49 -9.90 6.58 -6.34
CA ARG A 49 -9.87 5.66 -7.49
C ARG A 49 -8.47 5.14 -7.73
N ILE A 50 -8.39 3.90 -8.20
CA ILE A 50 -7.12 3.27 -8.54
C ILE A 50 -6.49 3.92 -9.76
N VAL A 51 -5.21 4.24 -9.66
CA VAL A 51 -4.38 4.70 -10.77
C VAL A 51 -3.25 3.71 -11.02
N THR A 52 -2.81 3.60 -12.28
CA THR A 52 -1.82 2.62 -12.75
C THR A 52 -0.79 3.28 -13.66
N LYS A 53 0.20 2.49 -14.11
CA LYS A 53 1.22 2.90 -15.08
C LYS A 53 1.95 4.19 -14.66
N GLY A 54 2.43 4.22 -13.41
CA GLY A 54 3.08 5.42 -12.85
C GLY A 54 2.10 6.58 -12.72
N TRP A 55 0.86 6.27 -12.29
CA TRP A 55 -0.23 7.24 -11.98
C TRP A 55 -0.80 7.98 -13.21
N ARG A 56 -0.47 7.52 -14.42
CA ARG A 56 -0.90 8.15 -15.69
C ARG A 56 -2.30 7.73 -16.11
N GLU A 57 -2.74 6.55 -15.71
CA GLU A 57 -4.04 6.00 -16.08
C GLU A 57 -4.95 5.85 -14.86
N ASN A 58 -6.18 6.33 -14.98
CA ASN A 58 -7.23 6.13 -13.99
C ASN A 58 -8.12 4.97 -14.44
N THR A 59 -8.19 3.92 -13.65
CA THR A 59 -8.95 2.71 -13.99
C THR A 59 -10.47 2.88 -13.79
N GLY A 60 -10.91 3.95 -13.15
CA GLY A 60 -12.31 4.12 -12.74
C GLY A 60 -12.72 3.27 -11.53
N ILE A 61 -11.91 2.30 -11.12
CA ILE A 61 -12.23 1.40 -9.99
C ILE A 61 -12.09 2.17 -8.67
N ARG A 62 -13.12 2.12 -7.83
CA ARG A 62 -13.06 2.69 -6.48
C ARG A 62 -12.08 1.89 -5.62
N THR A 63 -11.32 2.59 -4.78
CA THR A 63 -10.31 1.98 -3.92
C THR A 63 -10.91 0.92 -3.00
N GLU A 64 -12.06 1.20 -2.40
CA GLU A 64 -12.74 0.26 -1.50
C GLU A 64 -13.17 -1.03 -2.24
N ARG A 65 -13.68 -0.88 -3.47
CA ARG A 65 -14.05 -2.02 -4.31
C ARG A 65 -12.82 -2.87 -4.65
N ALA A 66 -11.70 -2.22 -5.00
CA ALA A 66 -10.45 -2.93 -5.31
C ALA A 66 -9.97 -3.76 -4.11
N ILE A 67 -9.98 -3.20 -2.88
CA ILE A 67 -9.60 -3.93 -1.67
C ILE A 67 -10.45 -5.19 -1.50
N ASN A 68 -11.78 -5.08 -1.58
CA ASN A 68 -12.68 -6.22 -1.42
C ASN A 68 -12.45 -7.33 -2.45
N GLU A 69 -12.24 -6.95 -3.74
CA GLU A 69 -12.03 -7.93 -4.80
C GLU A 69 -10.62 -8.54 -4.78
N LEU A 70 -9.61 -7.82 -4.27
CA LEU A 70 -8.22 -8.26 -4.25
C LEU A 70 -7.82 -9.00 -2.97
N GLU A 71 -8.61 -8.94 -1.91
CA GLU A 71 -8.29 -9.50 -0.59
C GLU A 71 -7.86 -10.97 -0.65
N HIS A 72 -8.46 -11.76 -1.52
CA HIS A 72 -8.20 -13.20 -1.63
C HIS A 72 -6.90 -13.57 -2.36
N TYR A 73 -6.26 -12.59 -3.01
CA TYR A 73 -5.06 -12.81 -3.82
C TYR A 73 -3.76 -12.46 -3.11
N CYS A 74 -3.82 -11.68 -2.02
CA CYS A 74 -2.64 -11.20 -1.32
C CYS A 74 -2.76 -11.33 0.20
N SER A 75 -1.64 -11.21 0.89
CA SER A 75 -1.60 -11.12 2.36
C SER A 75 -1.54 -9.67 2.86
N GLU A 76 -1.10 -8.76 2.00
CA GLU A 76 -0.90 -7.36 2.35
C GLU A 76 -1.25 -6.44 1.19
N PHE A 77 -1.62 -5.22 1.55
CA PHE A 77 -1.75 -4.10 0.61
C PHE A 77 -0.68 -3.04 0.89
N LEU A 78 -0.12 -2.46 -0.16
CA LEU A 78 0.65 -1.23 -0.08
C LEU A 78 -0.23 -0.10 -0.63
N PHE A 79 -0.81 0.67 0.27
CA PHE A 79 -1.68 1.79 -0.08
C PHE A 79 -0.88 3.08 -0.21
N THR A 80 -0.95 3.73 -1.39
CA THR A 80 -0.34 5.04 -1.64
C THR A 80 -1.42 6.09 -1.89
N SER A 81 -1.45 7.14 -1.07
CA SER A 81 -2.23 8.34 -1.36
C SER A 81 -1.45 9.21 -2.35
N VAL A 82 -1.72 9.06 -3.66
CA VAL A 82 -0.95 9.70 -4.73
C VAL A 82 -0.98 11.23 -4.63
N GLU A 83 -2.10 11.80 -4.19
CA GLU A 83 -2.24 13.25 -4.00
C GLU A 83 -1.41 13.80 -2.83
N LYS A 84 -0.94 12.92 -1.96
CA LYS A 84 -0.11 13.26 -0.79
C LYS A 84 1.36 12.90 -1.01
N GLU A 85 1.66 12.05 -2.02
CA GLU A 85 3.01 11.57 -2.27
C GLU A 85 3.98 12.73 -2.53
N GLY A 86 5.13 12.69 -1.87
CA GLY A 86 6.17 13.71 -1.95
C GLY A 86 5.85 15.04 -1.26
N LEU A 87 4.60 15.31 -0.89
CA LEU A 87 4.20 16.61 -0.33
C LEU A 87 4.51 16.78 1.15
N MET A 88 4.75 15.69 1.89
CA MET A 88 4.97 15.71 3.36
C MET A 88 3.87 16.48 4.12
N LYS A 89 2.60 16.31 3.69
CA LYS A 89 1.40 16.97 4.26
C LYS A 89 0.44 15.97 4.91
N GLY A 90 0.97 14.83 5.33
CA GLY A 90 0.20 13.75 5.91
C GLY A 90 -0.38 12.79 4.89
N THR A 91 -0.73 11.56 5.33
CA THR A 91 -1.41 10.56 4.50
C THR A 91 -2.94 10.68 4.62
N ASP A 92 -3.68 9.86 3.85
CA ASP A 92 -5.15 9.84 3.91
C ASP A 92 -5.64 8.89 5.03
N LEU A 93 -5.62 9.39 6.29
CA LEU A 93 -6.10 8.65 7.45
C LEU A 93 -7.58 8.24 7.34
N ASN A 94 -8.41 9.05 6.69
CA ASN A 94 -9.84 8.74 6.54
C ASN A 94 -10.05 7.57 5.61
N MET A 95 -9.33 7.52 4.49
CA MET A 95 -9.35 6.37 3.59
C MET A 95 -8.81 5.13 4.31
N LEU A 96 -7.67 5.21 5.00
CA LEU A 96 -7.09 4.09 5.72
C LEU A 96 -8.03 3.50 6.79
N LYS A 97 -8.77 4.35 7.54
CA LYS A 97 -9.81 3.91 8.46
C LYS A 97 -10.92 3.11 7.77
N LYS A 98 -11.32 3.53 6.57
CA LYS A 98 -12.32 2.80 5.76
C LYS A 98 -11.76 1.45 5.30
N LEU A 99 -10.54 1.45 4.74
CA LEU A 99 -9.91 0.23 4.21
C LEU A 99 -9.69 -0.82 5.31
N LYS A 100 -9.29 -0.41 6.52
CA LYS A 100 -9.13 -1.34 7.67
C LYS A 100 -10.43 -2.04 8.09
N LYS A 101 -11.58 -1.45 7.80
CA LYS A 101 -12.88 -2.09 8.06
C LYS A 101 -13.26 -3.11 6.98
N LEU A 102 -12.65 -3.02 5.79
CA LEU A 102 -12.99 -3.85 4.63
C LEU A 102 -12.11 -5.09 4.50
N THR A 103 -10.93 -5.11 5.13
CA THR A 103 -10.00 -6.23 5.00
C THR A 103 -9.28 -6.56 6.31
N LYS A 104 -9.01 -7.86 6.50
CA LYS A 104 -8.14 -8.37 7.57
C LYS A 104 -6.66 -8.41 7.15
N ASN A 105 -6.36 -8.20 5.87
CA ASN A 105 -4.99 -8.15 5.37
C ASN A 105 -4.21 -6.99 5.99
N LYS A 106 -2.90 -7.14 6.09
CA LYS A 106 -2.04 -6.05 6.54
C LYS A 106 -2.12 -4.90 5.53
N ILE A 107 -2.11 -3.67 6.04
CA ILE A 107 -2.01 -2.46 5.22
C ILE A 107 -0.71 -1.74 5.57
N ASN A 108 0.08 -1.46 4.55
CA ASN A 108 1.28 -0.63 4.61
C ASN A 108 0.92 0.70 3.92
N ALA A 109 0.91 1.81 4.65
CA ALA A 109 0.56 3.12 4.12
C ALA A 109 1.79 3.88 3.66
N ALA A 110 1.74 4.42 2.45
CA ALA A 110 2.74 5.30 1.86
C ALA A 110 2.11 6.62 1.41
N GLY A 111 2.96 7.61 1.18
CA GLY A 111 2.55 8.91 0.65
C GLY A 111 2.24 9.94 1.73
N GLY A 112 3.07 10.98 1.77
CA GLY A 112 2.86 12.17 2.57
C GLY A 112 3.22 12.08 4.05
N ILE A 113 3.45 10.91 4.63
CA ILE A 113 3.76 10.71 6.07
C ILE A 113 4.98 11.56 6.46
N SER A 114 4.81 12.41 7.47
CA SER A 114 5.80 13.43 7.77
C SER A 114 6.00 13.78 9.25
N SER A 115 5.27 13.15 10.16
CA SER A 115 5.38 13.40 11.61
C SER A 115 5.32 12.12 12.42
N LEU A 116 5.89 12.15 13.64
CA LEU A 116 5.81 11.03 14.59
C LEU A 116 4.38 10.82 15.08
N GLU A 117 3.60 11.87 15.19
CA GLU A 117 2.20 11.81 15.61
C GLU A 117 1.37 11.02 14.59
N GLU A 118 1.59 11.27 13.32
CA GLU A 118 0.93 10.55 12.24
C GLU A 118 1.28 9.06 12.23
N ILE A 119 2.57 8.72 12.46
CA ILE A 119 3.01 7.33 12.59
C ILE A 119 2.30 6.64 13.76
N LYS A 120 2.19 7.29 14.92
CA LYS A 120 1.44 6.77 16.07
C LYS A 120 -0.04 6.57 15.76
N GLN A 121 -0.65 7.48 14.99
CA GLN A 121 -2.05 7.31 14.57
C GLN A 121 -2.23 6.10 13.65
N LEU A 122 -1.30 5.87 12.72
CA LEU A 122 -1.29 4.70 11.86
C LEU A 122 -1.09 3.41 12.67
N GLU A 123 -0.17 3.41 13.63
CA GLU A 123 0.05 2.27 14.54
C GLU A 123 -1.22 1.92 15.32
N LYS A 124 -1.91 2.92 15.90
CA LYS A 124 -3.20 2.71 16.59
C LYS A 124 -4.28 2.10 15.67
N LEU A 125 -4.22 2.37 14.38
CA LEU A 125 -5.10 1.78 13.38
C LEU A 125 -4.66 0.36 12.95
N GLY A 126 -3.51 -0.12 13.42
CA GLY A 126 -2.91 -1.36 12.93
C GLY A 126 -2.47 -1.28 11.47
N VAL A 127 -1.95 -0.12 11.06
CA VAL A 127 -1.42 0.17 9.72
C VAL A 127 0.06 0.45 9.83
N ASN A 128 0.87 -0.22 9.02
CA ASN A 128 2.31 0.03 8.95
C ASN A 128 2.60 1.31 8.16
N SER A 129 3.66 2.02 8.54
CA SER A 129 4.10 3.24 7.85
C SER A 129 5.28 2.94 6.93
N VAL A 130 5.20 3.40 5.68
CA VAL A 130 6.31 3.40 4.72
C VAL A 130 6.78 4.85 4.57
N LEU A 131 8.04 5.10 4.95
CA LEU A 131 8.61 6.44 5.00
C LEU A 131 9.57 6.65 3.83
N GLY A 132 9.43 7.76 3.14
CA GLY A 132 10.28 8.19 2.04
C GLY A 132 10.86 9.59 2.30
N MET A 133 10.34 10.61 1.63
CA MET A 133 10.85 11.99 1.63
C MET A 133 11.09 12.58 3.03
N ALA A 134 10.26 12.25 4.00
CA ALA A 134 10.43 12.75 5.37
C ALA A 134 11.76 12.32 6.02
N LEU A 135 12.31 11.16 5.65
CA LEU A 135 13.64 10.71 6.06
C LEU A 135 14.73 11.41 5.25
N TYR A 136 14.60 11.44 3.93
CA TYR A 136 15.60 12.03 3.04
C TYR A 136 15.81 13.52 3.29
N THR A 137 14.74 14.24 3.63
CA THR A 137 14.80 15.68 3.96
C THR A 137 15.20 15.96 5.41
N GLY A 138 15.36 14.92 6.24
CA GLY A 138 15.66 15.06 7.67
C GLY A 138 14.49 15.57 8.52
N LYS A 139 13.28 15.67 7.96
CA LYS A 139 12.08 16.07 8.72
C LYS A 139 11.72 15.05 9.81
N LEU A 140 11.94 13.76 9.55
CA LEU A 140 11.94 12.70 10.53
C LEU A 140 13.36 12.19 10.73
N LYS A 141 13.80 12.12 11.98
CA LYS A 141 15.15 11.63 12.33
C LYS A 141 15.06 10.16 12.78
N ILE A 142 15.99 9.34 12.30
CA ILE A 142 16.05 7.90 12.65
C ILE A 142 16.07 7.69 14.18
N LYS A 143 16.79 8.55 14.92
CA LYS A 143 16.83 8.48 16.39
C LYS A 143 15.45 8.61 17.06
N ASP A 144 14.54 9.37 16.46
CA ASP A 144 13.20 9.58 17.01
C ASP A 144 12.28 8.43 16.64
N LEU A 145 12.46 7.85 15.45
CA LEU A 145 11.75 6.65 15.02
C LEU A 145 12.09 5.44 15.91
N ARG A 146 13.35 5.27 16.30
CA ARG A 146 13.78 4.18 17.21
C ARG A 146 13.06 4.21 18.56
N LYS A 147 12.59 5.38 19.03
CA LYS A 147 11.86 5.50 20.29
C LYS A 147 10.43 4.99 20.22
N ILE A 148 9.84 4.95 19.03
CA ILE A 148 8.46 4.54 18.80
C ILE A 148 8.34 3.19 18.09
N ALA A 149 9.37 2.78 17.35
CA ALA A 149 9.37 1.46 16.72
C ALA A 149 9.60 0.38 17.77
N LYS A 150 8.66 -0.55 17.86
CA LYS A 150 8.86 -1.81 18.60
C LYS A 150 9.61 -2.76 17.66
N PHE A 151 10.90 -2.89 17.87
CA PHE A 151 11.74 -3.93 17.23
C PHE A 151 11.69 -5.20 18.02
#